data_e5e561d8791725d687021924518f84b0
#
_entry.id   e5e561d8791725d687021924518f84b0
#
_cell.length_a   1.000
_cell.length_b   1.000
_cell.length_c   1.000
_cell.angle_alpha   90.00
_cell.angle_beta   90.00
_cell.angle_gamma   90.00
#
_symmetry.space_group_name_H-M   'P 1'
#
loop_
_entity.id
_entity.type
_entity.pdbx_description
1 polymer ?
#
loop_
_entity_poly.entity_id
_entity_poly.type
_entity_poly.pdbx_seq_one_letter_code
_entity_poly.pdbx_strand_id
1 'polypeptide(L)'
;LTSGVKMRLTSSGITIVEGTAVLNGETDGMIRIQCGNALFTVKNVLLCTGSETVIPPIKGLSDTDYWTSREALDSKELPKELAIIGGGVIGIEFASFFTSMGVKVKVIEMMPEILGAMDKEASAMLRSEYAKKGVEFHLNTKVTEVNPKEVIVEKDGKTNAIPADKILVSVGRRAITKNLGLE
;
A
#
# COMPACT_ATOMS: atom_id res chain seq x y z
N LEU A 1 -13.69 8.71 16.45
CA LEU A 1 -12.44 8.08 16.91
C LEU A 1 -11.36 9.11 17.26
N THR A 2 -11.05 10.09 16.42
CA THR A 2 -9.99 11.11 16.65
C THR A 2 -10.23 11.96 17.91
N SER A 3 -11.47 12.41 18.12
CA SER A 3 -11.83 13.19 19.34
C SER A 3 -11.64 12.39 20.64
N GLY A 4 -11.94 11.09 20.62
CA GLY A 4 -11.72 10.22 21.78
C GLY A 4 -10.23 10.01 22.08
N VAL A 5 -9.38 9.90 21.05
CA VAL A 5 -7.93 9.82 21.21
C VAL A 5 -7.39 11.13 21.79
N LYS A 6 -7.80 12.29 21.24
CA LYS A 6 -7.38 13.61 21.75
C LYS A 6 -7.75 13.80 23.23
N MET A 7 -8.98 13.45 23.59
CA MET A 7 -9.44 13.54 24.98
C MET A 7 -8.59 12.66 25.91
N ARG A 8 -8.29 11.42 25.51
CA ARG A 8 -7.48 10.50 26.31
C ARG A 8 -6.05 11.01 26.50
N LEU A 9 -5.42 11.51 25.44
CA LEU A 9 -4.07 12.11 25.53
C LEU A 9 -4.05 13.29 26.49
N THR A 10 -5.00 14.22 26.35
CA THR A 10 -5.10 15.41 27.19
C THR A 10 -5.35 15.04 28.66
N SER A 11 -6.25 14.09 28.95
CA SER A 11 -6.53 13.62 30.32
C SER A 11 -5.35 12.92 30.97
N SER A 12 -4.42 12.39 30.16
CA SER A 12 -3.17 11.78 30.63
C SER A 12 -2.03 12.79 30.80
N GLY A 13 -2.29 14.09 30.69
CA GLY A 13 -1.30 15.16 30.86
C GLY A 13 -0.34 15.31 29.67
N ILE A 14 -0.68 14.75 28.50
CA ILE A 14 0.14 14.82 27.29
C ILE A 14 -0.14 16.15 26.57
N THR A 15 0.91 16.90 26.29
CA THR A 15 0.82 18.12 25.45
C THR A 15 0.73 17.74 23.98
N ILE A 16 -0.33 18.20 23.31
CA ILE A 16 -0.52 18.00 21.87
C ILE A 16 -0.14 19.31 21.17
N VAL A 17 0.79 19.21 20.21
CA VAL A 17 1.20 20.32 19.34
C VAL A 17 0.82 19.97 17.91
N GLU A 18 -0.06 20.76 17.30
CA GLU A 18 -0.51 20.57 15.93
C GLU A 18 0.42 21.31 14.96
N GLY A 19 0.93 20.59 13.94
CA GLY A 19 1.80 21.17 12.93
C GLY A 19 2.72 20.13 12.28
N THR A 20 3.55 20.59 11.39
CA THR A 20 4.61 19.79 10.76
C THR A 20 5.87 19.88 11.62
N ALA A 21 6.28 18.77 12.19
CA ALA A 21 7.50 18.69 13.00
C ALA A 21 8.69 18.23 12.16
N VAL A 22 9.85 18.86 12.41
CA VAL A 22 11.13 18.53 11.77
C VAL A 22 12.20 18.38 12.85
N LEU A 23 13.04 17.37 12.74
CA LEU A 23 14.22 17.17 13.60
C LEU A 23 15.32 18.14 13.15
N ASN A 24 15.86 18.89 14.10
CA ASN A 24 16.82 19.97 13.86
C ASN A 24 18.19 19.68 14.50
N GLY A 25 18.59 18.43 14.39
CA GLY A 25 19.88 17.93 14.90
C GLY A 25 19.88 17.67 16.40
N GLU A 26 21.05 17.33 16.92
CA GLU A 26 21.31 17.01 18.32
C GLU A 26 22.34 17.97 18.91
N THR A 27 22.21 18.31 20.17
CA THR A 27 23.17 19.11 20.94
C THR A 27 23.18 18.59 22.41
N ASP A 28 24.35 18.25 22.92
CA ASP A 28 24.55 17.76 24.29
C ASP A 28 23.67 16.56 24.66
N GLY A 29 23.48 15.60 23.72
CA GLY A 29 22.66 14.41 23.91
C GLY A 29 21.15 14.69 23.89
N MET A 30 20.76 15.88 23.43
CA MET A 30 19.35 16.31 23.34
C MET A 30 18.96 16.57 21.88
N ILE A 31 17.86 15.99 21.45
CA ILE A 31 17.30 16.15 20.10
C ILE A 31 16.44 17.42 20.05
N ARG A 32 16.67 18.24 19.04
CA ARG A 32 15.87 19.44 18.79
C ARG A 32 14.79 19.15 17.77
N ILE A 33 13.56 19.57 18.07
CA ILE A 33 12.38 19.41 17.19
C ILE A 33 11.78 20.79 16.98
N GLN A 34 11.60 21.16 15.72
CA GLN A 34 10.89 22.37 15.34
C GLN A 34 9.49 22.01 14.83
N CYS A 35 8.46 22.70 15.33
CA CYS A 35 7.09 22.60 14.86
C CYS A 35 6.52 24.02 14.69
N GLY A 36 6.43 24.49 13.46
CA GLY A 36 6.14 25.89 13.17
C GLY A 36 7.17 26.82 13.82
N ASN A 37 6.71 27.74 14.69
CA ASN A 37 7.59 28.65 15.45
C ASN A 37 8.02 28.06 16.81
N ALA A 38 7.51 26.91 17.20
CA ALA A 38 7.85 26.27 18.47
C ALA A 38 9.11 25.40 18.32
N LEU A 39 10.02 25.47 19.31
CA LEU A 39 11.21 24.66 19.39
C LEU A 39 11.14 23.82 20.68
N PHE A 40 11.38 22.53 20.55
CA PHE A 40 11.41 21.56 21.65
C PHE A 40 12.77 20.91 21.70
N THR A 41 13.22 20.61 22.93
CA THR A 41 14.45 19.86 23.18
C THR A 41 14.10 18.65 24.04
N VAL A 42 14.39 17.45 23.54
CA VAL A 42 13.96 16.18 24.16
C VAL A 42 15.09 15.16 24.17
N LYS A 43 15.05 14.20 25.10
CA LYS A 43 16.03 13.10 25.15
C LYS A 43 15.73 12.00 24.12
N ASN A 44 14.45 11.73 23.87
CA ASN A 44 14.04 10.64 22.99
C ASN A 44 12.93 11.11 22.06
N VAL A 45 12.93 10.61 20.85
CA VAL A 45 11.89 10.84 19.85
C VAL A 45 11.35 9.50 19.35
N LEU A 46 10.03 9.38 19.31
CA LEU A 46 9.36 8.27 18.67
C LEU A 46 8.70 8.76 17.37
N LEU A 47 9.15 8.25 16.22
CA LEU A 47 8.61 8.60 14.92
C LEU A 47 7.44 7.67 14.58
N CYS A 48 6.24 8.23 14.54
CA CYS A 48 5.00 7.53 14.19
C CYS A 48 4.33 8.20 12.98
N THR A 49 5.10 8.55 11.96
CA THR A 49 4.68 9.33 10.80
C THR A 49 3.91 8.53 9.75
N GLY A 50 3.69 7.24 10.01
CA GLY A 50 2.91 6.38 9.14
C GLY A 50 3.68 5.85 7.93
N SER A 51 2.93 5.39 6.95
CA SER A 51 3.46 4.82 5.71
C SER A 51 2.59 5.17 4.51
N GLU A 52 3.17 5.12 3.33
CA GLU A 52 2.50 5.34 2.05
C GLU A 52 2.66 4.12 1.13
N THR A 53 1.74 3.96 0.19
CA THR A 53 1.83 2.91 -0.84
C THR A 53 3.03 3.19 -1.75
N VAL A 54 3.81 2.15 -2.03
CA VAL A 54 4.86 2.22 -3.06
C VAL A 54 4.21 2.20 -4.43
N ILE A 55 4.45 3.23 -5.21
CA ILE A 55 4.03 3.29 -6.62
C ILE A 55 5.24 2.91 -7.47
N PRO A 56 5.20 1.75 -8.14
CA PRO A 56 6.30 1.30 -8.97
C PRO A 56 6.39 2.13 -10.26
N PRO A 57 7.58 2.33 -10.83
CA PRO A 57 7.77 3.07 -12.07
C PRO A 57 7.39 2.21 -13.29
N ILE A 58 6.13 1.85 -13.41
CA ILE A 58 5.57 1.10 -14.53
C ILE A 58 5.14 2.09 -15.60
N LYS A 59 5.52 1.83 -16.84
CA LYS A 59 5.14 2.66 -18.01
C LYS A 59 3.63 2.78 -18.11
N GLY A 60 3.12 3.99 -18.29
CA GLY A 60 1.70 4.31 -18.43
C GLY A 60 0.90 4.32 -17.12
N LEU A 61 1.44 3.85 -15.99
CA LEU A 61 0.71 3.81 -14.73
C LEU A 61 0.30 5.20 -14.25
N SER A 62 1.18 6.20 -14.36
CA SER A 62 0.89 7.60 -13.99
C SER A 62 -0.22 8.25 -14.82
N ASP A 63 -0.47 7.73 -16.01
CA ASP A 63 -1.44 8.27 -16.97
C ASP A 63 -2.79 7.53 -16.90
N THR A 64 -2.91 6.58 -15.96
CA THR A 64 -4.13 5.82 -15.73
C THR A 64 -4.77 6.16 -14.39
N ASP A 65 -6.08 6.01 -14.30
CA ASP A 65 -6.85 6.14 -13.06
C ASP A 65 -6.75 4.83 -12.26
N TYR A 66 -5.57 4.57 -11.66
CA TYR A 66 -5.37 3.41 -10.79
C TYR A 66 -5.79 3.69 -9.35
N TRP A 67 -6.06 2.64 -8.63
CA TRP A 67 -6.31 2.67 -7.19
C TRP A 67 -5.08 2.22 -6.39
N THR A 68 -4.89 2.84 -5.26
CA THR A 68 -4.23 2.23 -4.11
C THR A 68 -5.29 1.66 -3.16
N SER A 69 -4.89 1.16 -2.01
CA SER A 69 -5.83 0.70 -0.98
C SER A 69 -6.79 1.81 -0.52
N ARG A 70 -6.37 3.09 -0.59
CA ARG A 70 -7.20 4.23 -0.20
C ARG A 70 -8.35 4.44 -1.17
N GLU A 71 -8.05 4.59 -2.45
CA GLU A 71 -9.06 4.80 -3.49
C GLU A 71 -10.00 3.60 -3.59
N ALA A 72 -9.49 2.38 -3.42
CA ALA A 72 -10.31 1.17 -3.42
C ALA A 72 -11.33 1.13 -2.26
N LEU A 73 -10.95 1.63 -1.07
CA LEU A 73 -11.86 1.72 0.08
C LEU A 73 -12.88 2.85 -0.05
N ASP A 74 -12.52 3.95 -0.72
CA ASP A 74 -13.38 5.11 -0.92
C ASP A 74 -14.29 4.98 -2.16
N SER A 75 -14.07 3.96 -3.00
CA SER A 75 -14.84 3.76 -4.22
C SER A 75 -16.30 3.44 -3.94
N LYS A 76 -17.18 4.08 -4.70
CA LYS A 76 -18.62 3.87 -4.64
C LYS A 76 -19.14 2.98 -5.78
N GLU A 77 -18.27 2.62 -6.70
CA GLU A 77 -18.61 1.81 -7.87
C GLU A 77 -17.72 0.57 -7.93
N LEU A 78 -18.31 -0.54 -8.36
CA LEU A 78 -17.58 -1.79 -8.58
C LEU A 78 -17.18 -1.90 -10.05
N PRO A 79 -15.90 -2.15 -10.36
CA PRO A 79 -15.47 -2.48 -11.71
C PRO A 79 -16.03 -3.86 -12.11
N LYS A 80 -16.13 -4.14 -13.40
CA LYS A 80 -16.45 -5.49 -13.88
C LYS A 80 -15.23 -6.42 -13.76
N GLU A 81 -14.05 -5.90 -14.10
CA GLU A 81 -12.78 -6.60 -14.05
C GLU A 81 -11.72 -5.76 -13.33
N LEU A 82 -11.10 -6.33 -12.32
CA LEU A 82 -10.06 -5.70 -11.51
C LEU A 82 -8.74 -6.44 -11.66
N ALA A 83 -7.69 -5.75 -12.11
CA ALA A 83 -6.33 -6.24 -12.05
C ALA A 83 -5.65 -5.72 -10.77
N ILE A 84 -5.14 -6.61 -9.95
CA ILE A 84 -4.39 -6.31 -8.73
C ILE A 84 -2.91 -6.56 -9.00
N ILE A 85 -2.10 -5.50 -8.95
CA ILE A 85 -0.64 -5.59 -9.09
C ILE A 85 -0.04 -5.76 -7.70
N GLY A 86 0.44 -6.95 -7.40
CA GLY A 86 0.99 -7.38 -6.12
C GLY A 86 0.10 -8.34 -5.36
N GLY A 87 0.61 -9.54 -5.10
CA GLY A 87 -0.04 -10.63 -4.35
C GLY A 87 0.30 -10.64 -2.87
N GLY A 88 0.68 -9.49 -2.28
CA GLY A 88 0.89 -9.32 -0.84
C GLY A 88 -0.44 -9.28 -0.06
N VAL A 89 -0.35 -9.11 1.28
CA VAL A 89 -1.51 -9.15 2.18
C VAL A 89 -2.63 -8.23 1.71
N ILE A 90 -2.33 -6.96 1.43
CA ILE A 90 -3.32 -5.97 0.97
C ILE A 90 -3.99 -6.41 -0.33
N GLY A 91 -3.20 -6.86 -1.33
CA GLY A 91 -3.75 -7.32 -2.61
C GLY A 91 -4.67 -8.52 -2.47
N ILE A 92 -4.32 -9.47 -1.60
CA ILE A 92 -5.11 -10.68 -1.35
C ILE A 92 -6.39 -10.38 -0.56
N GLU A 93 -6.36 -9.44 0.40
CA GLU A 93 -7.57 -8.97 1.09
C GLU A 93 -8.55 -8.33 0.10
N PHE A 94 -8.07 -7.44 -0.77
CA PHE A 94 -8.92 -6.85 -1.82
C PHE A 94 -9.38 -7.89 -2.85
N ALA A 95 -8.56 -8.87 -3.21
CA ALA A 95 -8.98 -9.95 -4.09
C ALA A 95 -10.16 -10.71 -3.50
N SER A 96 -10.12 -11.02 -2.20
CA SER A 96 -11.23 -11.65 -1.48
C SER A 96 -12.49 -10.79 -1.49
N PHE A 97 -12.34 -9.52 -1.13
CA PHE A 97 -13.45 -8.56 -1.05
C PHE A 97 -14.15 -8.40 -2.40
N PHE A 98 -13.42 -8.03 -3.44
CA PHE A 98 -14.00 -7.74 -4.75
C PHE A 98 -14.58 -8.99 -5.42
N THR A 99 -13.94 -10.15 -5.26
CA THR A 99 -14.49 -11.42 -5.78
C THR A 99 -15.81 -11.76 -5.09
N SER A 100 -15.92 -11.53 -3.77
CA SER A 100 -17.17 -11.73 -3.04
C SER A 100 -18.29 -10.78 -3.47
N MET A 101 -17.93 -9.64 -4.06
CA MET A 101 -18.86 -8.68 -4.64
C MET A 101 -19.18 -8.95 -6.13
N GLY A 102 -18.70 -10.07 -6.69
CA GLY A 102 -18.97 -10.46 -8.06
C GLY A 102 -18.05 -9.84 -9.12
N VAL A 103 -16.98 -9.17 -8.71
CA VAL A 103 -15.96 -8.63 -9.62
C VAL A 103 -15.05 -9.75 -10.11
N LYS A 104 -14.70 -9.78 -11.39
CA LYS A 104 -13.66 -10.66 -11.93
C LYS A 104 -12.29 -10.12 -11.51
N VAL A 105 -11.61 -10.84 -10.66
CA VAL A 105 -10.33 -10.41 -10.09
C VAL A 105 -9.17 -11.20 -10.68
N LYS A 106 -8.13 -10.48 -11.10
CA LYS A 106 -6.87 -11.03 -11.59
C LYS A 106 -5.72 -10.49 -10.74
N VAL A 107 -5.00 -11.35 -10.05
CA VAL A 107 -3.84 -10.98 -9.23
C VAL A 107 -2.57 -11.27 -10.00
N ILE A 108 -1.74 -10.24 -10.20
CA ILE A 108 -0.48 -10.31 -10.92
C ILE A 108 0.65 -10.18 -9.91
N GLU A 109 1.44 -11.25 -9.76
CA GLU A 109 2.52 -11.32 -8.78
C GLU A 109 3.83 -11.75 -9.47
N MET A 110 4.88 -10.98 -9.20
CA MET A 110 6.20 -11.22 -9.75
C MET A 110 6.90 -12.42 -9.09
N MET A 111 6.55 -12.72 -7.85
CA MET A 111 7.07 -13.84 -7.09
C MET A 111 6.38 -15.15 -7.48
N PRO A 112 7.00 -16.31 -7.17
CA PRO A 112 6.44 -17.63 -7.49
C PRO A 112 5.22 -17.99 -6.61
N GLU A 113 4.94 -17.25 -5.53
CA GLU A 113 3.78 -17.47 -4.67
C GLU A 113 3.28 -16.13 -4.09
N ILE A 114 2.00 -16.07 -3.76
CA ILE A 114 1.39 -14.95 -3.02
C ILE A 114 1.91 -14.92 -1.59
N LEU A 115 1.76 -13.77 -0.91
CA LEU A 115 2.11 -13.61 0.52
C LEU A 115 3.57 -14.04 0.81
N GLY A 116 4.52 -13.63 0.00
CA GLY A 116 5.90 -14.11 0.00
C GLY A 116 6.66 -14.09 1.33
N ALA A 117 6.18 -13.34 2.33
CA ALA A 117 6.72 -13.32 3.69
C ALA A 117 6.06 -14.34 4.64
N MET A 118 5.04 -15.06 4.18
CA MET A 118 4.27 -16.02 4.96
C MET A 118 4.74 -17.46 4.70
N ASP A 119 4.20 -18.40 5.47
CA ASP A 119 4.40 -19.82 5.23
C ASP A 119 3.91 -20.23 3.84
N LYS A 120 4.74 -20.96 3.10
CA LYS A 120 4.47 -21.29 1.68
C LYS A 120 3.29 -22.25 1.51
N GLU A 121 3.10 -23.18 2.43
CA GLU A 121 2.00 -24.15 2.36
C GLU A 121 0.67 -23.44 2.63
N ALA A 122 0.63 -22.56 3.65
CA ALA A 122 -0.52 -21.72 3.94
C ALA A 122 -0.88 -20.80 2.78
N SER A 123 0.13 -20.17 2.14
CA SER A 123 -0.05 -19.29 0.98
C SER A 123 -0.63 -20.05 -0.21
N ALA A 124 -0.09 -21.23 -0.52
CA ALA A 124 -0.57 -22.07 -1.61
C ALA A 124 -2.01 -22.57 -1.35
N MET A 125 -2.33 -22.93 -0.12
CA MET A 125 -3.70 -23.33 0.28
C MET A 125 -4.67 -22.17 0.08
N LEU A 126 -4.35 -20.97 0.57
CA LEU A 126 -5.19 -19.80 0.42
C LEU A 126 -5.41 -19.43 -1.06
N ARG A 127 -4.34 -19.47 -1.85
CA ARG A 127 -4.43 -19.22 -3.30
C ARG A 127 -5.36 -20.23 -3.99
N SER A 128 -5.24 -21.52 -3.63
CA SER A 128 -6.11 -22.56 -4.14
C SER A 128 -7.58 -22.29 -3.82
N GLU A 129 -7.89 -21.91 -2.58
CA GLU A 129 -9.25 -21.57 -2.17
C GLU A 129 -9.81 -20.35 -2.91
N TYR A 130 -8.99 -19.33 -3.13
CA TYR A 130 -9.42 -18.14 -3.88
C TYR A 130 -9.58 -18.42 -5.38
N ALA A 131 -8.74 -19.26 -5.95
CA ALA A 131 -8.89 -19.72 -7.33
C ALA A 131 -10.23 -20.47 -7.55
N LYS A 132 -10.66 -21.32 -6.58
CA LYS A 132 -11.98 -21.96 -6.61
C LYS A 132 -13.14 -20.96 -6.56
N LYS A 133 -12.92 -19.77 -5.99
CA LYS A 133 -13.89 -18.67 -5.97
C LYS A 133 -13.84 -17.78 -7.21
N GLY A 134 -12.96 -18.07 -8.17
CA GLY A 134 -12.86 -17.36 -9.44
C GLY A 134 -11.78 -16.29 -9.51
N VAL A 135 -10.88 -16.19 -8.53
CA VAL A 135 -9.69 -15.32 -8.64
C VAL A 135 -8.68 -15.96 -9.59
N GLU A 136 -8.26 -15.22 -10.60
CA GLU A 136 -7.16 -15.63 -11.49
C GLU A 136 -5.82 -15.16 -10.91
N PHE A 137 -4.83 -16.07 -10.84
CA PHE A 137 -3.48 -15.77 -10.36
C PHE A 137 -2.45 -15.87 -11.47
N HIS A 138 -1.73 -14.79 -11.72
CA HIS A 138 -0.61 -14.72 -12.65
C HIS A 138 0.69 -14.60 -11.83
N LEU A 139 1.25 -15.75 -11.43
CA LEU A 139 2.51 -15.83 -10.67
C LEU A 139 3.72 -15.84 -11.60
N ASN A 140 4.92 -15.47 -11.07
CA ASN A 140 6.14 -15.28 -11.86
C ASN A 140 5.92 -14.32 -13.04
N THR A 141 5.06 -13.31 -12.84
CA THR A 141 4.57 -12.44 -13.92
C THR A 141 4.86 -10.98 -13.55
N LYS A 142 5.67 -10.32 -14.37
CA LYS A 142 6.07 -8.92 -14.20
C LYS A 142 5.16 -8.02 -15.01
N VAL A 143 4.61 -6.98 -14.40
CA VAL A 143 3.94 -5.90 -15.13
C VAL A 143 4.98 -4.98 -15.75
N THR A 144 4.89 -4.76 -17.05
CA THR A 144 5.82 -3.92 -17.83
C THR A 144 5.19 -2.61 -18.29
N GLU A 145 3.87 -2.62 -18.54
CA GLU A 145 3.14 -1.42 -18.98
C GLU A 145 1.68 -1.51 -18.52
N VAL A 146 1.06 -0.37 -18.32
CA VAL A 146 -0.35 -0.22 -17.98
C VAL A 146 -1.02 0.70 -18.99
N ASN A 147 -2.17 0.27 -19.51
CA ASN A 147 -3.06 1.03 -20.37
C ASN A 147 -4.45 1.16 -19.71
N PRO A 148 -5.34 2.05 -20.16
CA PRO A 148 -6.63 2.29 -19.50
C PRO A 148 -7.56 1.08 -19.37
N LYS A 149 -7.36 0.02 -20.16
CA LYS A 149 -8.23 -1.18 -20.20
C LYS A 149 -7.47 -2.49 -20.10
N GLU A 150 -6.17 -2.44 -19.90
CA GLU A 150 -5.34 -3.65 -19.87
C GLU A 150 -4.02 -3.41 -19.15
N VAL A 151 -3.46 -4.48 -18.63
CA VAL A 151 -2.12 -4.53 -18.04
C VAL A 151 -1.25 -5.41 -18.93
N ILE A 152 -0.13 -4.88 -19.39
CA ILE A 152 0.85 -5.64 -20.18
C ILE A 152 1.81 -6.30 -19.22
N VAL A 153 1.95 -7.60 -19.38
CA VAL A 153 2.76 -8.45 -18.51
C VAL A 153 3.79 -9.24 -19.29
N GLU A 154 4.89 -9.56 -18.63
CA GLU A 154 5.93 -10.44 -19.12
C GLU A 154 6.06 -11.65 -18.21
N LYS A 155 6.04 -12.85 -18.83
CA LYS A 155 6.32 -14.12 -18.19
C LYS A 155 7.12 -15.01 -19.14
N ASP A 156 8.25 -15.56 -18.66
CA ASP A 156 9.13 -16.46 -19.42
C ASP A 156 9.54 -15.85 -20.78
N GLY A 157 9.82 -14.54 -20.80
CA GLY A 157 10.21 -13.79 -22.01
C GLY A 157 9.06 -13.57 -23.02
N LYS A 158 7.82 -13.90 -22.65
CA LYS A 158 6.63 -13.68 -23.49
C LYS A 158 5.79 -12.54 -22.90
N THR A 159 5.37 -11.65 -23.78
CA THR A 159 4.48 -10.53 -23.43
C THR A 159 3.03 -10.89 -23.72
N ASN A 160 2.15 -10.60 -22.76
CA ASN A 160 0.70 -10.80 -22.88
C ASN A 160 -0.03 -9.59 -22.33
N ALA A 161 -1.26 -9.39 -22.79
CA ALA A 161 -2.18 -8.37 -22.25
C ALA A 161 -3.23 -9.02 -21.34
N ILE A 162 -3.45 -8.44 -20.18
CA ILE A 162 -4.49 -8.85 -19.21
C ILE A 162 -5.55 -7.74 -19.19
N PRO A 163 -6.76 -7.97 -19.69
CA PRO A 163 -7.83 -6.98 -19.65
C PRO A 163 -8.24 -6.64 -18.21
N ALA A 164 -8.51 -5.35 -17.96
CA ALA A 164 -9.03 -4.85 -16.69
C ALA A 164 -9.72 -3.49 -16.89
N ASP A 165 -10.85 -3.27 -16.22
CA ASP A 165 -11.51 -1.95 -16.19
C ASP A 165 -10.88 -1.03 -15.15
N LYS A 166 -10.30 -1.62 -14.09
CA LYS A 166 -9.61 -0.91 -13.02
C LYS A 166 -8.36 -1.66 -12.56
N ILE A 167 -7.39 -0.90 -12.10
CA ILE A 167 -6.11 -1.42 -11.64
C ILE A 167 -5.93 -1.02 -10.18
N LEU A 168 -5.57 -1.98 -9.32
CA LEU A 168 -5.19 -1.75 -7.93
C LEU A 168 -3.71 -2.03 -7.75
N VAL A 169 -2.96 -1.05 -7.25
CA VAL A 169 -1.53 -1.18 -6.96
C VAL A 169 -1.33 -1.50 -5.48
N SER A 170 -0.75 -2.66 -5.19
CA SER A 170 -0.52 -3.17 -3.83
C SER A 170 0.84 -3.88 -3.67
N VAL A 171 1.89 -3.31 -4.26
CA VAL A 171 3.26 -3.88 -4.27
C VAL A 171 4.05 -3.62 -2.98
N GLY A 172 3.44 -3.03 -1.97
CA GLY A 172 4.03 -2.77 -0.67
C GLY A 172 3.86 -1.34 -0.20
N ARG A 173 4.41 -1.08 0.99
CA ARG A 173 4.37 0.22 1.66
C ARG A 173 5.77 0.62 2.11
N ARG A 174 6.04 1.91 2.19
CA ARG A 174 7.26 2.47 2.77
C ARG A 174 6.93 3.46 3.87
N ALA A 175 7.80 3.59 4.86
CA ALA A 175 7.68 4.59 5.91
C ALA A 175 7.74 6.01 5.32
N ILE A 176 6.95 6.93 5.88
CA ILE A 176 7.02 8.35 5.53
C ILE A 176 8.13 8.97 6.39
N THR A 177 9.32 9.09 5.81
CA THR A 177 10.51 9.61 6.48
C THR A 177 11.10 10.85 5.82
N LYS A 178 10.57 11.25 4.67
CA LYS A 178 11.05 12.43 3.96
C LYS A 178 10.69 13.73 4.68
N ASN A 179 11.59 14.71 4.62
CA ASN A 179 11.44 16.04 5.19
C ASN A 179 11.25 16.04 6.73
N LEU A 180 11.76 15.00 7.40
CA LEU A 180 11.76 14.93 8.85
C LEU A 180 13.06 15.45 9.47
N GLY A 181 14.10 15.76 8.67
CA GLY A 181 15.43 16.14 9.16
C GLY A 181 16.22 14.96 9.72
N LEU A 182 16.15 13.81 9.01
CA LEU A 182 16.84 12.56 9.38
C LEU A 182 18.15 12.35 8.59
N GLU A 183 18.47 13.25 7.67
CA GLU A 183 19.66 13.23 6.80
C GLU A 183 20.95 13.55 7.55
#